data_13f805819c9633fdad15ce4d9c9010a3
#
_entry.id   13f805819c9633fdad15ce4d9c9010a3
#
_cell.length_a   1.000
_cell.length_b   1.000
_cell.length_c   1.000
_cell.angle_alpha   90.00
_cell.angle_beta   90.00
_cell.angle_gamma   90.00
#
_symmetry.space_group_name_H-M   'P 1'
#
loop_
_entity.id
_entity.type
_entity.pdbx_description
1 polymer ?
#
loop_
_entity_poly.entity_id
_entity_poly.type
_entity_poly.pdbx_seq_one_letter_code
_entity_poly.pdbx_strand_id
1 'polypeptide(L)'
;MPIISEIAQQKKVNFFFKSVYKKAKILEVGCGNYWLGNYLKMKGWKNYTGLDLSPPADIVGNIKNWEKLKIKPNSFDVVVAFEVVEHVNCFKEMWELLKPGGLLFLTSPLPQLDWMCKILETVGLTQKRTSPHNNLINFQRVPFFKPIKIKKVGGLAQWGIFNKITNETKLN
;
A
#
# COMPACT_ATOMS: atom_id res chain seq x y z
N MET A 1 -11.09 -16.09 11.56
CA MET A 1 -10.26 -14.89 11.88
C MET A 1 -10.93 -14.14 13.03
N PRO A 2 -10.19 -13.51 13.95
CA PRO A 2 -10.81 -12.76 15.04
C PRO A 2 -11.65 -11.59 14.47
N ILE A 3 -12.83 -11.34 15.00
CA ILE A 3 -13.77 -10.26 14.63
C ILE A 3 -13.08 -8.88 14.57
N ILE A 4 -12.09 -8.63 15.44
CA ILE A 4 -11.30 -7.41 15.48
C ILE A 4 -10.52 -7.18 14.17
N SER A 5 -9.99 -8.25 13.54
CA SER A 5 -9.26 -8.11 12.28
C SER A 5 -10.18 -7.75 11.11
N GLU A 6 -11.39 -8.27 11.08
CA GLU A 6 -12.39 -7.96 10.04
C GLU A 6 -12.86 -6.51 10.14
N ILE A 7 -13.12 -6.01 11.34
CA ILE A 7 -13.45 -4.60 11.58
C ILE A 7 -12.32 -3.68 11.14
N ALA A 8 -11.06 -4.03 11.43
CA ALA A 8 -9.90 -3.25 11.02
C ALA A 8 -9.75 -3.23 9.50
N GLN A 9 -9.91 -4.38 8.84
CA GLN A 9 -9.92 -4.51 7.38
C GLN A 9 -11.03 -3.67 6.74
N GLN A 10 -12.24 -3.76 7.27
CA GLN A 10 -13.40 -2.97 6.81
C GLN A 10 -13.14 -1.46 6.92
N LYS A 11 -12.59 -0.99 8.04
CA LYS A 11 -12.22 0.42 8.23
C LYS A 11 -11.14 0.86 7.23
N LYS A 12 -10.15 0.00 6.96
CA LYS A 12 -9.09 0.25 5.98
C LYS A 12 -9.68 0.37 4.58
N VAL A 13 -10.51 -0.57 4.15
CA VAL A 13 -11.15 -0.52 2.83
C VAL A 13 -12.08 0.71 2.70
N ASN A 14 -12.88 1.02 3.70
CA ASN A 14 -13.75 2.20 3.67
C ASN A 14 -12.95 3.51 3.55
N PHE A 15 -11.78 3.59 4.18
CA PHE A 15 -10.93 4.78 4.07
C PHE A 15 -10.34 4.94 2.67
N PHE A 16 -9.81 3.86 2.08
CA PHE A 16 -9.07 3.91 0.83
C PHE A 16 -9.95 3.80 -0.42
N PHE A 17 -10.99 2.97 -0.40
CA PHE A 17 -11.72 2.58 -1.60
C PHE A 17 -13.09 3.24 -1.76
N LYS A 18 -13.50 4.13 -0.82
CA LYS A 18 -14.80 4.80 -0.87
C LYS A 18 -15.08 5.51 -2.21
N SER A 19 -14.05 6.13 -2.80
CA SER A 19 -14.15 6.90 -4.04
C SER A 19 -13.55 6.20 -5.25
N VAL A 20 -13.12 4.94 -5.11
CA VAL A 20 -12.52 4.16 -6.22
C VAL A 20 -13.63 3.49 -7.01
N TYR A 21 -13.72 3.78 -8.32
CA TYR A 21 -14.72 3.16 -9.19
C TYR A 21 -14.44 1.65 -9.40
N LYS A 22 -15.51 0.86 -9.58
CA LYS A 22 -15.44 -0.62 -9.56
C LYS A 22 -14.63 -1.24 -10.71
N LYS A 23 -14.47 -0.51 -11.83
CA LYS A 23 -13.67 -0.95 -13.00
C LYS A 23 -12.19 -0.53 -12.89
N ALA A 24 -11.78 0.17 -11.82
CA ALA A 24 -10.39 0.58 -11.63
C ALA A 24 -9.45 -0.63 -11.69
N LYS A 25 -8.32 -0.47 -12.38
CA LYS A 25 -7.22 -1.43 -12.36
C LYS A 25 -6.36 -1.18 -11.14
N ILE A 26 -6.29 -2.16 -10.25
CA ILE A 26 -5.65 -2.07 -8.95
C ILE A 26 -4.47 -3.03 -8.91
N LEU A 27 -3.29 -2.53 -8.52
CA LEU A 27 -2.13 -3.35 -8.17
C LEU A 27 -1.91 -3.25 -6.66
N GLU A 28 -1.83 -4.37 -5.97
CA GLU A 28 -1.35 -4.43 -4.59
C GLU A 28 0.07 -4.98 -4.58
N VAL A 29 1.00 -4.20 -4.05
CA VAL A 29 2.39 -4.58 -3.81
C VAL A 29 2.48 -5.10 -2.38
N GLY A 30 2.99 -6.32 -2.20
CA GLY A 30 3.01 -7.00 -0.91
C GLY A 30 1.62 -7.50 -0.51
N CYS A 31 0.94 -8.26 -1.39
CA CYS A 31 -0.43 -8.71 -1.16
C CYS A 31 -0.56 -9.78 -0.05
N GLY A 32 0.54 -10.34 0.42
CA GLY A 32 0.60 -11.30 1.52
C GLY A 32 -0.38 -12.47 1.35
N ASN A 33 -1.29 -12.63 2.30
CA ASN A 33 -2.31 -13.68 2.26
C ASN A 33 -3.50 -13.38 1.34
N TYR A 34 -3.40 -12.37 0.50
CA TYR A 34 -4.41 -12.01 -0.52
C TYR A 34 -5.77 -11.54 0.05
N TRP A 35 -5.83 -11.11 1.32
CA TRP A 35 -7.08 -10.74 1.97
C TRP A 35 -7.79 -9.56 1.27
N LEU A 36 -7.03 -8.54 0.85
CA LEU A 36 -7.59 -7.36 0.17
C LEU A 36 -8.17 -7.74 -1.19
N GLY A 37 -7.45 -8.56 -1.98
CA GLY A 37 -7.93 -9.05 -3.27
C GLY A 37 -9.25 -9.80 -3.16
N ASN A 38 -9.35 -10.72 -2.19
CA ASN A 38 -10.59 -11.46 -1.93
C ASN A 38 -11.72 -10.53 -1.51
N TYR A 39 -11.45 -9.59 -0.60
CA TYR A 39 -12.44 -8.61 -0.15
C TYR A 39 -12.93 -7.72 -1.30
N LEU A 40 -12.00 -7.17 -2.11
CA LEU A 40 -12.36 -6.29 -3.23
C LEU A 40 -13.17 -7.03 -4.31
N LYS A 41 -12.78 -8.25 -4.67
CA LYS A 41 -13.53 -9.10 -5.61
C LYS A 41 -14.96 -9.33 -5.13
N MET A 42 -15.14 -9.67 -3.85
CA MET A 42 -16.46 -9.88 -3.23
C MET A 42 -17.32 -8.61 -3.25
N LYS A 43 -16.69 -7.42 -3.15
CA LYS A 43 -17.36 -6.11 -3.21
C LYS A 43 -17.49 -5.54 -4.63
N GLY A 44 -17.11 -6.29 -5.68
CA GLY A 44 -17.34 -5.96 -7.09
C GLY A 44 -16.20 -5.26 -7.82
N TRP A 45 -14.99 -5.14 -7.23
CA TRP A 45 -13.78 -4.76 -7.98
C TRP A 45 -13.18 -5.99 -8.62
N LYS A 46 -13.25 -6.08 -9.94
CA LYS A 46 -12.82 -7.27 -10.70
C LYS A 46 -11.39 -7.18 -11.24
N ASN A 47 -10.84 -5.97 -11.37
CA ASN A 47 -9.54 -5.72 -11.99
C ASN A 47 -8.44 -5.51 -10.93
N TYR A 48 -8.30 -6.46 -10.02
CA TYR A 48 -7.26 -6.49 -9.01
C TYR A 48 -6.16 -7.45 -9.39
N THR A 49 -4.92 -7.06 -9.13
CA THR A 49 -3.70 -7.85 -9.29
C THR A 49 -2.88 -7.74 -8.02
N GLY A 50 -2.57 -8.86 -7.39
CA GLY A 50 -1.67 -8.95 -6.25
C GLY A 50 -0.26 -9.32 -6.70
N LEU A 51 0.74 -8.57 -6.23
CA LEU A 51 2.17 -8.86 -6.40
C LEU A 51 2.81 -9.09 -5.05
N ASP A 52 3.57 -10.18 -4.91
CA ASP A 52 4.32 -10.51 -3.71
C ASP A 52 5.60 -11.29 -4.06
N LEU A 53 6.53 -11.40 -3.11
CA LEU A 53 7.74 -12.22 -3.26
C LEU A 53 7.44 -13.73 -3.28
N SER A 54 6.28 -14.12 -2.74
CA SER A 54 5.86 -15.52 -2.61
C SER A 54 4.35 -15.69 -2.83
N PRO A 55 3.87 -16.91 -3.14
CA PRO A 55 2.45 -17.22 -3.17
C PRO A 55 1.78 -17.04 -1.79
N PRO A 56 0.45 -16.74 -1.75
CA PRO A 56 -0.45 -16.58 -2.90
C PRO A 56 -0.37 -15.15 -3.50
N ALA A 57 -0.05 -15.06 -4.79
CA ALA A 57 -0.04 -13.79 -5.53
C ALA A 57 -0.36 -14.06 -7.00
N ASP A 58 -0.96 -13.09 -7.71
CA ASP A 58 -1.17 -13.20 -9.17
C ASP A 58 0.17 -13.09 -9.91
N ILE A 59 1.09 -12.27 -9.37
CA ILE A 59 2.46 -12.11 -9.89
C ILE A 59 3.42 -12.36 -8.72
N VAL A 60 4.25 -13.40 -8.85
CA VAL A 60 5.30 -13.70 -7.87
C VAL A 60 6.61 -13.08 -8.32
N GLY A 61 7.15 -12.15 -7.52
CA GLY A 61 8.42 -11.48 -7.82
C GLY A 61 8.62 -10.18 -7.07
N ASN A 62 9.81 -9.59 -7.27
CA ASN A 62 10.16 -8.32 -6.65
C ASN A 62 9.73 -7.15 -7.54
N ILE A 63 9.00 -6.18 -6.99
CA ILE A 63 8.56 -4.99 -7.70
C ILE A 63 9.72 -4.20 -8.33
N LYS A 64 10.93 -4.26 -7.77
CA LYS A 64 12.13 -3.67 -8.36
C LYS A 64 12.46 -4.20 -9.76
N ASN A 65 11.94 -5.37 -10.09
CA ASN A 65 12.12 -6.04 -11.39
C ASN A 65 10.83 -6.04 -12.23
N TRP A 66 9.94 -5.06 -12.03
CA TRP A 66 8.61 -5.03 -12.64
C TRP A 66 8.64 -5.20 -14.18
N GLU A 67 9.68 -4.68 -14.86
CA GLU A 67 9.87 -4.86 -16.31
C GLU A 67 10.05 -6.34 -16.68
N LYS A 68 10.89 -7.08 -15.91
CA LYS A 68 11.09 -8.52 -16.10
C LYS A 68 9.83 -9.32 -15.80
N LEU A 69 8.98 -8.82 -14.91
CA LEU A 69 7.67 -9.40 -14.61
C LEU A 69 6.62 -9.06 -15.68
N LYS A 70 7.01 -8.33 -16.74
CA LYS A 70 6.16 -7.90 -17.86
C LYS A 70 4.94 -7.07 -17.42
N ILE A 71 5.06 -6.36 -16.32
CA ILE A 71 4.03 -5.42 -15.88
C ILE A 71 4.16 -4.15 -16.74
N LYS A 72 3.06 -3.66 -17.31
CA LYS A 72 3.10 -2.49 -18.19
C LYS A 72 3.17 -1.20 -17.38
N PRO A 73 4.02 -0.23 -17.74
CA PRO A 73 4.01 1.10 -17.11
C PRO A 73 2.69 1.83 -17.38
N ASN A 74 2.37 2.79 -16.54
CA ASN A 74 1.15 3.62 -16.66
C ASN A 74 -0.14 2.80 -16.89
N SER A 75 -0.27 1.64 -16.25
CA SER A 75 -1.36 0.71 -16.51
C SER A 75 -2.39 0.61 -15.38
N PHE A 76 -2.05 1.07 -14.17
CA PHE A 76 -2.93 0.97 -13.01
C PHE A 76 -3.54 2.32 -12.64
N ASP A 77 -4.82 2.30 -12.26
CA ASP A 77 -5.53 3.46 -11.74
C ASP A 77 -5.20 3.68 -10.25
N VAL A 78 -4.93 2.58 -9.55
CA VAL A 78 -4.58 2.57 -8.12
C VAL A 78 -3.44 1.59 -7.90
N VAL A 79 -2.42 2.01 -7.14
CA VAL A 79 -1.41 1.13 -6.55
C VAL A 79 -1.56 1.18 -5.03
N VAL A 80 -1.54 0.01 -4.40
CA VAL A 80 -1.67 -0.18 -2.95
C VAL A 80 -0.38 -0.78 -2.42
N ALA A 81 0.13 -0.26 -1.30
CA ALA A 81 1.24 -0.87 -0.57
C ALA A 81 0.98 -0.71 0.94
N PHE A 82 0.41 -1.75 1.54
CA PHE A 82 0.08 -1.77 2.96
C PHE A 82 1.17 -2.48 3.75
N GLU A 83 1.83 -1.73 4.65
CA GLU A 83 2.95 -2.23 5.47
C GLU A 83 4.11 -2.80 4.61
N VAL A 84 4.50 -2.08 3.55
CA VAL A 84 5.55 -2.49 2.60
C VAL A 84 6.70 -1.49 2.55
N VAL A 85 6.38 -0.19 2.50
CA VAL A 85 7.37 0.86 2.21
C VAL A 85 8.42 1.03 3.31
N GLU A 86 8.14 0.56 4.51
CA GLU A 86 9.09 0.48 5.63
C GLU A 86 10.17 -0.61 5.42
N HIS A 87 9.89 -1.60 4.58
CA HIS A 87 10.81 -2.69 4.26
C HIS A 87 11.60 -2.44 2.98
N VAL A 88 10.98 -1.80 1.98
CA VAL A 88 11.57 -1.58 0.67
C VAL A 88 11.21 -0.21 0.11
N ASN A 89 12.22 0.55 -0.33
CA ASN A 89 11.99 1.80 -1.06
C ASN A 89 11.64 1.48 -2.53
N CYS A 90 10.34 1.49 -2.86
CA CYS A 90 9.82 1.19 -4.20
C CYS A 90 8.90 2.30 -4.75
N PHE A 91 9.09 3.56 -4.30
CA PHE A 91 8.24 4.67 -4.73
C PHE A 91 8.37 4.99 -6.22
N LYS A 92 9.58 4.87 -6.79
CA LYS A 92 9.81 5.08 -8.22
C LYS A 92 9.05 4.07 -9.05
N GLU A 93 9.13 2.79 -8.72
CA GLU A 93 8.48 1.69 -9.41
C GLU A 93 6.94 1.84 -9.34
N MET A 94 6.40 2.16 -8.17
CA MET A 94 4.97 2.43 -8.01
C MET A 94 4.53 3.64 -8.84
N TRP A 95 5.38 4.68 -8.93
CA TRP A 95 5.11 5.84 -9.77
C TRP A 95 5.10 5.47 -11.27
N GLU A 96 6.04 4.67 -11.74
CA GLU A 96 6.12 4.22 -13.13
C GLU A 96 4.89 3.39 -13.53
N LEU A 97 4.39 2.54 -12.64
CA LEU A 97 3.24 1.66 -12.88
C LEU A 97 1.90 2.40 -12.85
N LEU A 98 1.78 3.49 -12.10
CA LEU A 98 0.56 4.29 -12.03
C LEU A 98 0.34 5.10 -13.30
N LYS A 99 -0.91 5.18 -13.76
CA LYS A 99 -1.34 6.11 -14.80
C LYS A 99 -1.13 7.58 -14.34
N PRO A 100 -1.01 8.55 -15.26
CA PRO A 100 -1.17 9.95 -14.92
C PRO A 100 -2.47 10.19 -14.15
N GLY A 101 -2.41 10.91 -13.03
CA GLY A 101 -3.57 11.12 -12.14
C GLY A 101 -3.97 9.89 -11.29
N GLY A 102 -3.24 8.77 -11.40
CA GLY A 102 -3.49 7.58 -10.58
C GLY A 102 -3.18 7.79 -9.09
N LEU A 103 -3.76 6.94 -8.26
CA LEU A 103 -3.70 7.05 -6.80
C LEU A 103 -2.77 6.01 -6.20
N LEU A 104 -1.94 6.44 -5.24
CA LEU A 104 -1.15 5.57 -4.38
C LEU A 104 -1.78 5.51 -2.99
N PHE A 105 -2.03 4.30 -2.49
CA PHE A 105 -2.54 4.03 -1.14
C PHE A 105 -1.46 3.38 -0.30
N LEU A 106 -1.11 4.00 0.81
CA LEU A 106 -0.06 3.53 1.71
C LEU A 106 -0.57 3.36 3.13
N THR A 107 -0.07 2.34 3.80
CA THR A 107 -0.05 2.28 5.27
C THR A 107 1.36 1.95 5.75
N SER A 108 1.76 2.49 6.89
CA SER A 108 3.06 2.24 7.49
C SER A 108 3.03 2.67 8.96
N PRO A 109 3.89 2.13 9.83
CA PRO A 109 4.11 2.65 11.17
C PRO A 109 4.51 4.13 11.15
N LEU A 110 4.20 4.85 12.23
CA LEU A 110 4.71 6.20 12.43
C LEU A 110 6.22 6.13 12.76
N PRO A 111 7.08 6.86 12.03
CA PRO A 111 8.54 6.80 12.25
C PRO A 111 8.97 7.04 13.68
N GLN A 112 8.32 7.99 14.37
CA GLN A 112 8.65 8.35 15.74
C GLN A 112 8.28 7.29 16.78
N LEU A 113 7.43 6.33 16.43
CA LEU A 113 6.84 5.34 17.33
C LEU A 113 7.20 3.89 16.99
N ASP A 114 8.12 3.66 16.06
CA ASP A 114 8.56 2.30 15.70
C ASP A 114 9.15 1.54 16.88
N TRP A 115 9.84 2.24 17.80
CA TRP A 115 10.34 1.65 19.05
C TRP A 115 9.21 1.07 19.93
N MET A 116 8.05 1.74 19.96
CA MET A 116 6.87 1.26 20.70
C MET A 116 6.27 0.01 20.01
N CYS A 117 6.24 -0.01 18.69
CA CYS A 117 5.85 -1.21 17.94
C CYS A 117 6.74 -2.40 18.28
N LYS A 118 8.07 -2.20 18.39
CA LYS A 118 9.02 -3.24 18.84
C LYS A 118 8.69 -3.78 20.24
N ILE A 119 8.35 -2.91 21.18
CA ILE A 119 7.95 -3.34 22.54
C ILE A 119 6.68 -4.17 22.48
N LEU A 120 5.63 -3.71 21.77
CA LEU A 120 4.37 -4.44 21.66
C LEU A 120 4.53 -5.82 21.00
N GLU A 121 5.43 -5.94 20.03
CA GLU A 121 5.81 -7.22 19.42
C GLU A 121 6.53 -8.15 20.40
N THR A 122 7.42 -7.59 21.24
CA THR A 122 8.18 -8.36 22.25
C THR A 122 7.27 -8.93 23.33
N VAL A 123 6.26 -8.16 23.76
CA VAL A 123 5.28 -8.62 24.76
C VAL A 123 4.12 -9.40 24.15
N GLY A 124 4.14 -9.67 22.83
CA GLY A 124 3.14 -10.52 22.17
C GLY A 124 1.77 -9.88 21.92
N LEU A 125 1.67 -8.54 22.08
CA LEU A 125 0.43 -7.80 21.87
C LEU A 125 0.15 -7.50 20.39
N THR A 126 1.18 -7.60 19.53
CA THR A 126 1.08 -7.46 18.08
C THR A 126 1.82 -8.60 17.38
N GLN A 127 1.52 -8.81 16.09
CA GLN A 127 2.23 -9.80 15.29
C GLN A 127 3.69 -9.38 15.12
N LYS A 128 4.63 -10.33 15.30
CA LYS A 128 6.05 -10.08 15.07
C LYS A 128 6.29 -9.70 13.60
N ARG A 129 7.14 -8.69 13.40
CA ARG A 129 7.56 -8.29 12.05
C ARG A 129 8.40 -9.38 11.39
N THR A 130 8.27 -9.54 10.08
CA THR A 130 9.01 -10.52 9.30
C THR A 130 10.38 -10.00 8.85
N SER A 131 10.57 -8.67 8.86
CA SER A 131 11.81 -8.02 8.45
C SER A 131 12.00 -6.66 9.15
N PRO A 132 13.25 -6.13 9.23
CA PRO A 132 13.52 -4.82 9.82
C PRO A 132 12.82 -3.68 9.08
N HIS A 133 12.39 -2.63 9.81
CA HIS A 133 11.91 -1.38 9.23
C HIS A 133 13.10 -0.46 8.95
N ASN A 134 13.63 -0.53 7.73
CA ASN A 134 14.80 0.25 7.33
C ASN A 134 14.45 1.57 6.63
N ASN A 135 13.20 1.73 6.19
CA ASN A 135 12.73 2.86 5.38
C ASN A 135 11.49 3.53 5.96
N LEU A 136 11.51 3.83 7.27
CA LEU A 136 10.41 4.57 7.88
C LEU A 136 10.31 5.97 7.27
N ILE A 137 9.18 6.29 6.67
CA ILE A 137 8.95 7.55 5.98
C ILE A 137 7.78 8.34 6.59
N ASN A 138 7.96 9.66 6.68
CA ASN A 138 6.86 10.55 6.99
C ASN A 138 6.00 10.77 5.74
N PHE A 139 4.71 10.48 5.82
CA PHE A 139 3.76 10.62 4.70
C PHE A 139 3.54 12.06 4.23
N GLN A 140 4.03 13.07 4.94
CA GLN A 140 4.08 14.44 4.42
C GLN A 140 5.10 14.63 3.28
N ARG A 141 6.06 13.70 3.12
CA ARG A 141 7.18 13.80 2.17
C ARG A 141 7.41 12.49 1.42
N VAL A 142 6.37 11.97 0.76
CA VAL A 142 6.50 10.77 -0.08
C VAL A 142 7.07 11.17 -1.45
N PRO A 143 8.23 10.62 -1.88
CA PRO A 143 8.84 10.97 -3.16
C PRO A 143 7.90 10.69 -4.34
N PHE A 144 7.87 11.57 -5.34
CA PHE A 144 7.07 11.46 -6.58
C PHE A 144 5.55 11.60 -6.40
N PHE A 145 5.07 11.82 -5.17
CA PHE A 145 3.64 11.85 -4.88
C PHE A 145 3.24 13.09 -4.06
N LYS A 146 2.06 13.61 -4.36
CA LYS A 146 1.41 14.69 -3.60
C LYS A 146 0.37 14.09 -2.65
N PRO A 147 0.42 14.38 -1.34
CA PRO A 147 -0.58 13.88 -0.41
C PRO A 147 -1.95 14.51 -0.69
N ILE A 148 -2.98 13.66 -0.75
CA ILE A 148 -4.40 14.06 -0.81
C ILE A 148 -5.01 13.99 0.59
N LYS A 149 -4.73 12.88 1.29
CA LYS A 149 -5.30 12.64 2.62
C LYS A 149 -4.35 11.78 3.44
N ILE A 150 -4.05 12.23 4.65
CA ILE A 150 -3.26 11.48 5.62
C ILE A 150 -4.05 11.37 6.91
N LYS A 151 -4.04 10.17 7.52
CA LYS A 151 -4.69 9.89 8.80
C LYS A 151 -3.75 9.11 9.70
N LYS A 152 -3.59 9.56 10.95
CA LYS A 152 -2.97 8.77 12.02
C LYS A 152 -4.00 7.81 12.59
N VAL A 153 -3.64 6.56 12.80
CA VAL A 153 -4.55 5.49 13.22
C VAL A 153 -3.97 4.80 14.45
N GLY A 154 -4.77 4.71 15.50
CA GLY A 154 -4.37 4.07 16.75
C GLY A 154 -3.14 4.67 17.41
N GLY A 155 -2.73 5.88 17.02
CA GLY A 155 -1.52 6.51 17.51
C GLY A 155 -0.21 5.90 16.99
N LEU A 156 -0.23 4.74 16.34
CA LEU A 156 0.96 3.97 15.95
C LEU A 156 1.20 3.90 14.44
N ALA A 157 0.15 4.05 13.64
CA ALA A 157 0.21 3.91 12.19
C ALA A 157 -0.26 5.18 11.47
N GLN A 158 0.18 5.31 10.23
CA GLN A 158 -0.30 6.34 9.30
C GLN A 158 -0.88 5.68 8.05
N TRP A 159 -2.00 6.24 7.58
CA TRP A 159 -2.67 5.87 6.34
C TRP A 159 -2.65 7.08 5.41
N GLY A 160 -2.28 6.87 4.15
CA GLY A 160 -2.16 7.97 3.19
C GLY A 160 -2.72 7.64 1.82
N ILE A 161 -3.40 8.62 1.24
CA ILE A 161 -3.85 8.64 -0.16
C ILE A 161 -3.05 9.74 -0.85
N PHE A 162 -2.41 9.39 -1.95
CA PHE A 162 -1.53 10.28 -2.69
C PHE A 162 -1.89 10.29 -4.17
N ASN A 163 -1.59 11.39 -4.85
CA ASN A 163 -1.68 11.50 -6.29
C ASN A 163 -0.29 11.44 -6.92
N LYS A 164 -0.16 10.79 -8.06
CA LYS A 164 1.05 10.78 -8.89
C LYS A 164 1.37 12.20 -9.36
N ILE A 165 2.59 12.69 -9.06
CA ILE A 165 3.08 13.95 -9.62
C ILE A 165 3.48 13.69 -11.08
N THR A 166 2.89 14.46 -12.01
CA THR A 166 3.27 14.49 -13.42
C THR A 166 4.11 15.76 -13.68
N ASN A 167 4.88 15.79 -14.77
CA ASN A 167 5.70 16.96 -15.10
C ASN A 167 4.88 18.26 -15.27
N GLU A 168 3.59 18.15 -15.59
CA GLU A 168 2.66 19.29 -15.67
C GLU A 168 2.34 19.89 -14.28
N THR A 169 2.46 19.12 -13.20
CA THR A 169 2.19 19.59 -11.82
C THR A 169 3.36 20.36 -11.21
N LYS A 170 4.52 20.44 -11.89
CA LYS A 170 5.70 21.22 -11.44
C LYS A 170 5.67 22.69 -11.86
N LEU A 171 4.68 23.12 -12.63
CA LEU A 171 4.60 24.46 -13.22
C LEU A 171 3.58 25.39 -12.55
N ASN A 172 2.99 24.96 -11.40
CA ASN A 172 2.10 25.81 -10.60
C ASN A 172 2.57 25.90 -9.16
#